data_abe661e7c0f7bf3a6564e9949082d895
#
_entry.id   abe661e7c0f7bf3a6564e9949082d895
#
_cell.length_a   1.000
_cell.length_b   1.000
_cell.length_c   1.000
_cell.angle_alpha   90.00
_cell.angle_beta   90.00
_cell.angle_gamma   90.00
#
_symmetry.space_group_name_H-M   'P 1'
#
loop_
_entity.id
_entity.type
_entity.pdbx_description
1 polymer ?
#
loop_
_entity_poly.entity_id
_entity_poly.type
_entity_poly.pdbx_seq_one_letter_code
_entity_poly.pdbx_strand_id
1 'polypeptide(L)'
;EYLMASLGDLKMFLVHYSSVEQCRKEWKRRRERVNRENMFFVMNDRNYCTEEEIKAFDELPYNNKVCFTHKKYPQYKSTYYIHGSEDEKYLKSMMDYVHQWWIKRYYDQFDFVDWLNQGGCNWKGKE
;
A
#
# COMPACT_ATOMS: atom_id res chain seq x y z
N GLU A 1 -4.79 15.49 -22.28
CA GLU A 1 -6.00 14.99 -21.62
C GLU A 1 -5.81 13.50 -21.34
N TYR A 2 -6.01 13.07 -20.08
CA TYR A 2 -5.82 11.67 -19.72
C TYR A 2 -7.11 10.87 -19.93
N LEU A 3 -6.98 9.61 -20.32
CA LEU A 3 -8.11 8.69 -20.32
C LEU A 3 -8.65 8.54 -18.89
N MET A 4 -9.96 8.53 -18.76
CA MET A 4 -10.64 8.32 -17.48
C MET A 4 -11.51 7.07 -17.55
N ALA A 5 -11.53 6.32 -16.47
CA ALA A 5 -12.48 5.23 -16.23
C ALA A 5 -13.23 5.46 -14.93
N SER A 6 -14.43 4.91 -14.80
CA SER A 6 -15.20 4.90 -13.58
C SER A 6 -15.37 3.48 -13.06
N LEU A 7 -15.26 3.31 -11.75
CA LEU A 7 -15.58 2.09 -11.05
C LEU A 7 -16.53 2.46 -9.89
N GLY A 8 -17.81 2.32 -10.11
CA GLY A 8 -18.82 2.91 -9.24
C GLY A 8 -18.69 4.44 -9.21
N ASP A 9 -18.51 5.00 -8.05
CA ASP A 9 -18.27 6.43 -7.77
C ASP A 9 -16.79 6.86 -7.90
N LEU A 10 -15.87 5.89 -7.99
CA LEU A 10 -14.44 6.17 -8.16
C LEU A 10 -14.10 6.58 -9.59
N LYS A 11 -13.36 7.67 -9.74
CA LYS A 11 -12.76 8.11 -11.00
C LYS A 11 -11.28 7.73 -11.03
N MET A 12 -10.87 6.99 -12.05
CA MET A 12 -9.50 6.57 -12.26
C MET A 12 -8.89 7.29 -13.46
N PHE A 13 -7.76 7.95 -13.27
CA PHE A 13 -6.98 8.56 -14.35
C PHE A 13 -5.99 7.54 -14.89
N LEU A 14 -6.17 7.15 -16.15
CA LEU A 14 -5.41 6.09 -16.80
C LEU A 14 -4.16 6.67 -17.50
N VAL A 15 -3.28 7.26 -16.71
CA VAL A 15 -2.13 8.07 -17.17
C VAL A 15 -1.09 7.30 -18.00
N HIS A 16 -1.09 5.98 -17.95
CA HIS A 16 -0.12 5.12 -18.63
C HIS A 16 -0.67 4.43 -19.89
N TYR A 17 -1.88 4.77 -20.31
CA TYR A 17 -2.51 4.16 -21.47
C TYR A 17 -2.72 5.19 -22.58
N SER A 18 -2.37 4.83 -23.81
CA SER A 18 -2.51 5.69 -24.98
C SER A 18 -3.89 5.56 -25.65
N SER A 19 -4.63 4.47 -25.39
CA SER A 19 -5.98 4.27 -25.94
C SER A 19 -6.87 3.45 -25.00
N VAL A 20 -8.18 3.56 -25.20
CA VAL A 20 -9.19 2.78 -24.48
C VAL A 20 -9.04 1.28 -24.77
N GLU A 21 -8.75 0.91 -26.00
CA GLU A 21 -8.54 -0.49 -26.43
C GLU A 21 -7.35 -1.09 -25.71
N GLN A 22 -6.23 -0.38 -25.67
CA GLN A 22 -5.03 -0.80 -24.94
C GLN A 22 -5.36 -1.00 -23.46
N CYS A 23 -6.03 -0.04 -22.85
CA CYS A 23 -6.43 -0.12 -21.43
C CYS A 23 -7.30 -1.36 -21.17
N ARG A 24 -8.34 -1.58 -21.98
CA ARG A 24 -9.24 -2.75 -21.84
C ARG A 24 -8.51 -4.08 -21.97
N LYS A 25 -7.61 -4.19 -22.96
CA LYS A 25 -6.80 -5.39 -23.18
C LYS A 25 -5.91 -5.69 -21.98
N GLU A 26 -5.16 -4.68 -21.51
CA GLU A 26 -4.26 -4.84 -20.36
C GLU A 26 -5.01 -5.11 -19.07
N TRP A 27 -6.15 -4.43 -18.85
CA TRP A 27 -7.01 -4.65 -17.69
C TRP A 27 -7.56 -6.07 -17.65
N LYS A 28 -8.07 -6.58 -18.78
CA LYS A 28 -8.54 -7.96 -18.91
C LYS A 28 -7.42 -8.96 -18.59
N ARG A 29 -6.26 -8.79 -19.22
CA ARG A 29 -5.10 -9.65 -19.00
C ARG A 29 -4.64 -9.69 -17.55
N ARG A 30 -4.60 -8.51 -16.88
CA ARG A 30 -4.19 -8.41 -15.47
C ARG A 30 -5.23 -9.06 -14.57
N ARG A 31 -6.50 -8.83 -14.81
CA ARG A 31 -7.59 -9.42 -14.01
C ARG A 31 -7.61 -10.95 -14.08
N GLU A 32 -7.31 -11.53 -15.23
CA GLU A 32 -7.24 -12.99 -15.39
C GLU A 32 -6.07 -13.63 -14.63
N ARG A 33 -5.06 -12.84 -14.28
CA ARG A 33 -3.88 -13.29 -13.52
C ARG A 33 -4.03 -13.13 -12.00
N VAL A 34 -5.09 -12.50 -11.53
CA VAL A 34 -5.31 -12.31 -10.09
C VAL A 34 -5.69 -13.63 -9.44
N ASN A 35 -4.86 -14.09 -8.52
CA ASN A 35 -5.20 -15.20 -7.63
C ASN A 35 -6.02 -14.67 -6.45
N ARG A 36 -7.34 -14.84 -6.50
CA ARG A 36 -8.26 -14.32 -5.49
C ARG A 36 -8.14 -15.00 -4.13
N GLU A 37 -7.60 -16.21 -4.09
CA GLU A 37 -7.40 -16.97 -2.86
C GLU A 37 -6.14 -16.52 -2.10
N ASN A 38 -5.22 -15.85 -2.80
CA ASN A 38 -3.95 -15.40 -2.23
C ASN A 38 -3.62 -13.97 -2.67
N MET A 39 -4.41 -13.01 -2.21
CA MET A 39 -4.19 -11.59 -2.46
C MET A 39 -3.52 -10.92 -1.28
N PHE A 40 -2.57 -10.04 -1.58
CA PHE A 40 -1.88 -9.19 -0.63
C PHE A 40 -2.19 -7.73 -0.94
N PHE A 41 -2.57 -6.96 0.07
CA PHE A 41 -2.96 -5.57 -0.07
C PHE A 41 -1.96 -4.68 0.66
N VAL A 42 -1.45 -3.68 -0.04
CA VAL A 42 -0.53 -2.68 0.50
C VAL A 42 -1.13 -1.31 0.35
N MET A 43 -1.15 -0.57 1.44
CA MET A 43 -1.52 0.84 1.50
C MET A 43 -0.41 1.63 2.18
N ASN A 44 -0.39 2.93 2.02
CA ASN A 44 0.42 3.85 2.81
C ASN A 44 -0.36 5.14 3.12
N ASP A 45 0.03 5.84 4.16
CA ASP A 45 -0.64 7.04 4.65
C ASP A 45 -0.20 8.33 3.92
N ARG A 46 0.14 8.24 2.64
CA ARG A 46 0.50 9.39 1.80
C ARG A 46 -0.73 10.09 1.22
N ASN A 47 -0.48 11.24 0.58
CA ASN A 47 -1.48 11.94 -0.23
C ASN A 47 -2.76 12.29 0.52
N TYR A 48 -2.63 12.93 1.68
CA TYR A 48 -3.75 13.38 2.53
C TYR A 48 -4.59 12.24 3.14
N CYS A 49 -4.02 11.04 3.24
CA CYS A 49 -4.66 9.94 3.96
C CYS A 49 -4.93 10.36 5.41
N THR A 50 -6.13 10.14 5.87
CA THR A 50 -6.56 10.39 7.24
C THR A 50 -6.66 9.08 8.03
N GLU A 51 -6.88 9.18 9.32
CA GLU A 51 -7.08 8.00 10.16
C GLU A 51 -8.34 7.21 9.78
N GLU A 52 -9.33 7.87 9.16
CA GLU A 52 -10.56 7.22 8.70
C GLU A 52 -10.29 6.21 7.58
N GLU A 53 -9.43 6.56 6.60
CA GLU A 53 -9.03 5.62 5.55
C GLU A 53 -8.16 4.49 6.09
N ILE A 54 -7.29 4.76 7.07
CA ILE A 54 -6.49 3.72 7.73
C ILE A 54 -7.40 2.73 8.47
N LYS A 55 -8.39 3.23 9.20
CA LYS A 55 -9.40 2.41 9.86
C LYS A 55 -10.20 1.59 8.85
N ALA A 56 -10.70 2.22 7.80
CA ALA A 56 -11.44 1.53 6.74
C ALA A 56 -10.61 0.42 6.08
N PHE A 57 -9.32 0.66 5.86
CA PHE A 57 -8.41 -0.36 5.36
C PHE A 57 -8.20 -1.51 6.35
N ASP A 58 -8.08 -1.21 7.66
CA ASP A 58 -7.95 -2.23 8.69
C ASP A 58 -9.20 -3.11 8.81
N GLU A 59 -10.38 -2.56 8.54
CA GLU A 59 -11.67 -3.26 8.57
C GLU A 59 -11.95 -4.12 7.31
N LEU A 60 -11.16 -4.00 6.24
CA LEU A 60 -11.32 -4.85 5.05
C LEU A 60 -11.25 -6.35 5.40
N PRO A 61 -12.10 -7.21 4.80
CA PRO A 61 -12.17 -8.63 5.13
C PRO A 61 -11.03 -9.46 4.52
N TYR A 62 -9.81 -8.93 4.54
CA TYR A 62 -8.62 -9.59 4.01
C TYR A 62 -7.56 -9.73 5.10
N ASN A 63 -6.98 -10.92 5.21
CA ASN A 63 -5.95 -11.20 6.23
C ASN A 63 -4.56 -10.66 5.81
N ASN A 64 -4.23 -10.75 4.51
CA ASN A 64 -2.93 -10.35 4.00
C ASN A 64 -2.95 -8.88 3.58
N LYS A 65 -2.87 -7.97 4.54
CA LYS A 65 -2.87 -6.52 4.27
C LYS A 65 -1.93 -5.80 5.20
N VAL A 66 -1.24 -4.78 4.68
CA VAL A 66 -0.37 -3.89 5.45
C VAL A 66 -0.58 -2.44 5.03
N CYS A 67 -0.71 -1.56 6.00
CA CYS A 67 -0.70 -0.11 5.81
C CYS A 67 0.56 0.46 6.43
N PHE A 68 1.47 0.99 5.62
CA PHE A 68 2.66 1.68 6.09
C PHE A 68 2.31 3.09 6.56
N THR A 69 2.72 3.43 7.77
CA THR A 69 2.35 4.69 8.41
C THR A 69 3.56 5.44 8.96
N HIS A 70 3.50 6.78 8.95
CA HIS A 70 4.52 7.64 9.56
C HIS A 70 4.34 7.82 11.07
N LYS A 71 3.20 7.36 11.62
CA LYS A 71 2.85 7.37 13.04
C LYS A 71 2.47 5.98 13.50
N LYS A 72 2.56 5.75 14.80
CA LYS A 72 2.09 4.52 15.43
C LYS A 72 0.58 4.54 15.60
N TYR A 73 -0.08 3.48 15.16
CA TYR A 73 -1.51 3.24 15.33
C TYR A 73 -1.73 1.86 15.98
N PRO A 74 -1.49 1.73 17.30
CA PRO A 74 -1.56 0.44 17.99
C PRO A 74 -2.95 -0.19 17.98
N GLN A 75 -3.99 0.61 17.74
CA GLN A 75 -5.39 0.16 17.65
C GLN A 75 -5.70 -0.60 16.37
N TYR A 76 -4.94 -0.43 15.29
CA TYR A 76 -5.17 -1.09 13.99
C TYR A 76 -4.17 -2.21 13.76
N LYS A 77 -4.67 -3.39 13.39
CA LYS A 77 -3.84 -4.61 13.21
C LYS A 77 -2.97 -4.57 11.97
N SER A 78 -3.45 -3.94 10.90
CA SER A 78 -2.78 -3.91 9.60
C SER A 78 -1.72 -2.80 9.47
N THR A 79 -1.58 -1.91 10.44
CA THR A 79 -0.59 -0.83 10.36
C THR A 79 0.81 -1.31 10.70
N TYR A 80 1.78 -0.83 9.94
CA TYR A 80 3.20 -0.98 10.20
C TYR A 80 3.85 0.41 10.21
N TYR A 81 4.48 0.75 11.34
CA TYR A 81 5.13 2.03 11.51
C TYR A 81 6.51 2.04 10.83
N ILE A 82 6.75 3.04 9.99
CA ILE A 82 8.02 3.27 9.31
C ILE A 82 8.75 4.44 9.97
N HIS A 83 9.89 4.17 10.54
CA HIS A 83 10.74 5.17 11.18
C HIS A 83 11.36 6.15 10.18
N GLY A 84 11.55 7.41 10.62
CA GLY A 84 12.26 8.44 9.88
C GLY A 84 11.36 9.42 9.13
N SER A 85 10.07 9.41 9.39
CA SER A 85 9.09 10.39 8.88
C SER A 85 8.21 10.97 10.01
N GLU A 86 8.67 10.94 11.24
CA GLU A 86 7.90 11.30 12.44
C GLU A 86 7.45 12.76 12.43
N ASP A 87 8.30 13.66 11.93
CA ASP A 87 8.04 15.10 11.86
C ASP A 87 7.29 15.52 10.59
N GLU A 88 6.97 14.56 9.73
CA GLU A 88 6.27 14.82 8.47
C GLU A 88 4.75 14.65 8.64
N LYS A 89 3.99 15.20 7.70
CA LYS A 89 2.52 15.06 7.70
C LYS A 89 2.05 13.69 7.20
N TYR A 90 2.91 12.96 6.52
CA TYR A 90 2.66 11.65 5.93
C TYR A 90 3.98 10.93 5.64
N LEU A 91 3.91 9.65 5.37
CA LEU A 91 5.07 8.83 5.04
C LEU A 91 5.81 9.36 3.81
N LYS A 92 7.14 9.43 3.86
CA LYS A 92 8.01 9.72 2.71
C LYS A 92 7.93 8.59 1.67
N SER A 93 8.53 8.81 0.50
CA SER A 93 8.62 7.76 -0.50
C SER A 93 9.33 6.54 0.08
N MET A 94 8.70 5.37 0.01
CA MET A 94 9.28 4.12 0.49
C MET A 94 10.58 3.73 -0.22
N MET A 95 10.84 4.33 -1.38
CA MET A 95 12.06 4.11 -2.17
C MET A 95 13.19 5.07 -1.79
N ASP A 96 12.92 6.10 -1.00
CA ASP A 96 13.93 7.03 -0.51
C ASP A 96 14.80 6.38 0.56
N TYR A 97 16.02 6.86 0.69
CA TYR A 97 16.96 6.40 1.71
C TYR A 97 16.69 7.11 3.04
N VAL A 98 16.72 6.34 4.11
CA VAL A 98 16.72 6.89 5.47
C VAL A 98 18.05 7.61 5.69
N HIS A 99 18.00 8.88 6.13
CA HIS A 99 19.19 9.69 6.44
C HIS A 99 19.92 9.15 7.68
N GLN A 100 20.56 8.00 7.54
CA GLN A 100 21.45 7.40 8.55
C GLN A 100 22.58 6.64 7.88
N TRP A 101 23.63 6.34 8.61
CA TRP A 101 24.91 5.74 8.22
C TRP A 101 24.82 4.43 7.42
N TRP A 102 23.62 3.86 7.29
CA TRP A 102 23.36 2.62 6.55
C TRP A 102 22.54 2.96 5.31
N ILE A 103 22.91 2.40 4.18
CA ILE A 103 22.19 2.54 2.91
C ILE A 103 20.92 1.68 2.99
N LYS A 104 19.96 2.10 3.83
CA LYS A 104 18.65 1.48 3.92
C LYS A 104 17.58 2.43 3.37
N ARG A 105 16.69 1.91 2.57
CA ARG A 105 15.47 2.60 2.16
C ARG A 105 14.41 2.46 3.24
N TYR A 106 13.41 3.32 3.24
CA TYR A 106 12.24 3.14 4.10
C TYR A 106 11.58 1.77 3.89
N TYR A 107 11.55 1.30 2.64
CA TYR A 107 11.08 -0.03 2.24
C TYR A 107 11.79 -1.19 2.97
N ASP A 108 13.07 -1.08 3.28
CA ASP A 108 13.88 -2.15 3.88
C ASP A 108 13.58 -2.38 5.37
N GLN A 109 12.70 -1.57 5.96
CA GLN A 109 12.27 -1.74 7.35
C GLN A 109 11.21 -2.85 7.51
N PHE A 110 10.58 -3.28 6.42
CA PHE A 110 9.56 -4.32 6.42
C PHE A 110 10.05 -5.55 5.66
N ASP A 111 9.94 -6.72 6.27
CA ASP A 111 10.29 -8.00 5.61
C ASP A 111 9.17 -8.48 4.70
N PHE A 112 9.20 -8.01 3.46
CA PHE A 112 8.23 -8.41 2.44
C PHE A 112 8.32 -9.91 2.10
N VAL A 113 9.52 -10.49 2.12
CA VAL A 113 9.72 -11.90 1.77
C VAL A 113 9.06 -12.79 2.80
N ASP A 114 9.31 -12.52 4.08
CA ASP A 114 8.69 -13.26 5.17
C ASP A 114 7.16 -13.08 5.14
N TRP A 115 6.69 -11.85 4.97
CA TRP A 115 5.27 -11.55 4.90
C TRP A 115 4.54 -12.25 3.74
N LEU A 116 5.12 -12.23 2.53
CA LEU A 116 4.55 -12.90 1.36
C LEU A 116 4.51 -14.43 1.53
N ASN A 117 5.41 -15.00 2.32
CA ASN A 117 5.44 -16.44 2.60
C ASN A 117 4.47 -16.86 3.71
N GLN A 118 4.32 -16.05 4.76
CA GLN A 118 3.51 -16.40 5.94
C GLN A 118 2.09 -15.82 5.89
N GLY A 119 1.92 -14.66 5.24
CA GLY A 119 0.66 -13.91 5.26
C GLY A 119 0.31 -13.32 6.62
N GLY A 120 -0.88 -12.72 6.71
CA GLY A 120 -1.42 -12.16 7.95
C GLY A 120 -0.76 -10.85 8.38
N CYS A 121 -0.99 -10.46 9.64
CA CYS A 121 -0.44 -9.25 10.28
C CYS A 121 0.49 -9.64 11.45
N ASN A 122 1.51 -10.45 11.18
CA ASN A 122 2.32 -11.13 12.19
C ASN A 122 3.49 -10.28 12.75
N TRP A 123 3.60 -9.01 12.37
CA TRP A 123 4.65 -8.09 12.82
C TRP A 123 4.35 -7.42 14.17
N LYS A 124 3.11 -7.40 14.62
CA LYS A 124 2.73 -6.81 15.92
C LYS A 124 3.43 -7.55 17.06
N GLY A 125 4.27 -6.82 17.79
CA GLY A 125 5.10 -7.35 18.88
C GLY A 125 6.56 -7.64 18.49
N LYS A 126 6.94 -7.38 17.24
CA LYS A 126 8.35 -7.42 16.77
C LYS A 126 8.97 -6.02 16.61
N GLU A 127 8.21 -4.96 16.94
CA GLU A 127 8.65 -3.55 16.91
C GLU A 127 9.38 -3.14 18.20
#